data_e7733d578010b625ade19bbfe5389551
#
_entry.id   e7733d578010b625ade19bbfe5389551
#
_cell.length_a   1.000
_cell.length_b   1.000
_cell.length_c   1.000
_cell.angle_alpha   90.00
_cell.angle_beta   90.00
_cell.angle_gamma   90.00
#
_symmetry.space_group_name_H-M   'P 1'
#
loop_
_entity.id
_entity.type
_entity.pdbx_description
1 polymer ?
#
loop_
_entity_poly.entity_id
_entity_poly.type
_entity_poly.pdbx_seq_one_letter_code
_entity_poly.pdbx_strand_id
1 'polypeptide(L)'
;VLQVLEFSSARKRMSVILRRHSDERILMYAKGADSMIYSRLAPGQDDMCASTDKSLEEFANRGLRTLCAAMRELDPKQYQAWAREYQHASVTTENRDERMEALADELERDFILLGATAIEDRLQDGVPETIADLKRAGINIWVATGDKLETAIAIGYSTMLIAPDMNLIVVRGGEYGSKHSAYTQLEMAMDR
;
A
#
# COMPACT_ATOMS: atom_id res chain seq x y z
N VAL A 1 14.86 12.74 -14.99
CA VAL A 1 14.48 12.67 -13.58
C VAL A 1 15.28 13.71 -12.83
N LEU A 2 14.61 14.49 -11.98
CA LEU A 2 15.24 15.51 -11.14
C LEU A 2 15.48 14.98 -9.71
N GLN A 3 14.48 14.32 -9.14
CA GLN A 3 14.55 13.75 -7.78
C GLN A 3 13.67 12.53 -7.66
N VAL A 4 14.10 11.58 -6.84
CA VAL A 4 13.29 10.42 -6.40
C VAL A 4 13.14 10.51 -4.89
N LEU A 5 11.90 10.47 -4.42
CA LEU A 5 11.53 10.34 -3.02
C LEU A 5 11.17 8.87 -2.79
N GLU A 6 12.16 8.11 -2.32
CA GLU A 6 12.04 6.66 -2.15
C GLU A 6 10.88 6.29 -1.21
N PHE A 7 10.38 5.06 -1.35
CA PHE A 7 9.36 4.54 -0.46
C PHE A 7 9.85 4.50 0.99
N SER A 8 9.01 4.96 1.90
CA SER A 8 9.19 4.69 3.33
C SER A 8 7.91 4.13 3.94
N SER A 9 8.04 3.27 4.94
CA SER A 9 6.89 2.68 5.64
C SER A 9 6.06 3.73 6.40
N ALA A 10 6.67 4.84 6.80
CA ALA A 10 5.99 5.95 7.44
C ALA A 10 5.09 6.70 6.44
N ARG A 11 5.61 7.00 5.25
CA ARG A 11 4.88 7.72 4.21
C ARG A 11 3.96 6.81 3.38
N LYS A 12 4.22 5.49 3.31
CA LYS A 12 3.49 4.46 2.52
C LYS A 12 3.27 4.86 1.06
N ARG A 13 4.21 5.64 0.50
CA ARG A 13 4.22 6.11 -0.88
C ARG A 13 5.64 6.42 -1.33
N MET A 14 5.82 6.49 -2.62
CA MET A 14 7.02 7.01 -3.27
C MET A 14 6.63 8.03 -4.33
N SER A 15 7.55 8.95 -4.63
CA SER A 15 7.32 9.99 -5.64
C SER A 15 8.54 10.18 -6.52
N VAL A 16 8.29 10.58 -7.76
CA VAL A 16 9.34 10.92 -8.73
C VAL A 16 9.06 12.31 -9.27
N ILE A 17 10.07 13.16 -9.23
CA ILE A 17 10.03 14.50 -9.82
C ILE A 17 10.82 14.47 -11.11
N LEU A 18 10.20 14.91 -12.19
CA LEU A 18 10.83 14.94 -13.50
C LEU A 18 10.55 16.26 -14.22
N ARG A 19 11.44 16.61 -15.13
CA ARG A 19 11.20 17.69 -16.10
C ARG A 19 10.77 17.04 -17.42
N ARG A 20 9.62 17.46 -17.92
CA ARG A 20 9.10 16.98 -19.20
C ARG A 20 9.78 17.73 -20.34
N HIS A 21 10.41 17.01 -21.26
CA HIS A 21 11.19 17.62 -22.35
C HIS A 21 10.37 18.44 -23.35
N SER A 22 9.08 18.12 -23.51
CA SER A 22 8.26 18.78 -24.54
C SER A 22 7.91 20.23 -24.20
N ASP A 23 7.81 20.59 -22.92
CA ASP A 23 7.34 21.90 -22.46
C ASP A 23 8.06 22.38 -21.19
N GLU A 24 9.13 21.72 -20.80
CA GLU A 24 9.99 22.06 -19.66
C GLU A 24 9.27 22.11 -18.29
N ARG A 25 8.02 21.64 -18.20
CA ARG A 25 7.27 21.61 -16.94
C ARG A 25 7.88 20.61 -15.96
N ILE A 26 7.84 20.97 -14.70
CA ILE A 26 8.25 20.09 -13.61
C ILE A 26 7.01 19.37 -13.10
N LEU A 27 7.02 18.05 -13.21
CA LEU A 27 5.93 17.17 -12.81
C LEU A 27 6.39 16.25 -11.70
N MET A 28 5.54 16.11 -10.71
CA MET A 28 5.70 15.12 -9.64
C MET A 28 4.65 14.04 -9.79
N TYR A 29 5.08 12.80 -9.84
CA TYR A 29 4.21 11.62 -9.81
C TYR A 29 4.39 10.89 -8.51
N ALA A 30 3.30 10.51 -7.88
CA ALA A 30 3.29 9.72 -6.66
C ALA A 30 2.51 8.42 -6.87
N LYS A 31 2.96 7.35 -6.21
CA LYS A 31 2.20 6.11 -6.08
C LYS A 31 2.27 5.63 -4.64
N GLY A 32 1.19 5.07 -4.15
CA GLY A 32 1.11 4.60 -2.77
C GLY A 32 -0.25 4.01 -2.41
N ALA A 33 -0.42 3.72 -1.12
CA ALA A 33 -1.69 3.26 -0.59
C ALA A 33 -2.82 4.27 -0.86
N ASP A 34 -4.01 3.78 -1.13
CA ASP A 34 -5.20 4.57 -1.42
C ASP A 34 -5.43 5.68 -0.39
N SER A 35 -5.52 5.33 0.88
CA SER A 35 -5.73 6.27 1.99
C SER A 35 -4.67 7.37 2.06
N MET A 36 -3.41 7.05 1.73
CA MET A 36 -2.30 8.01 1.77
C MET A 36 -2.30 8.95 0.57
N ILE A 37 -2.68 8.47 -0.60
CA ILE A 37 -2.84 9.32 -1.79
C ILE A 37 -4.07 10.21 -1.64
N TYR A 38 -5.21 9.66 -1.20
CA TYR A 38 -6.47 10.42 -1.05
C TYR A 38 -6.36 11.56 -0.06
N SER A 39 -5.68 11.37 1.06
CA SER A 39 -5.46 12.43 2.05
C SER A 39 -4.61 13.62 1.54
N ARG A 40 -4.04 13.50 0.34
CA ARG A 40 -3.13 14.48 -0.27
C ARG A 40 -3.62 15.03 -1.61
N LEU A 41 -4.85 14.71 -1.99
CA LEU A 41 -5.45 15.21 -3.21
C LEU A 41 -5.84 16.69 -3.06
N ALA A 42 -5.77 17.41 -4.15
CA ALA A 42 -6.43 18.70 -4.27
C ALA A 42 -7.96 18.53 -4.16
N PRO A 43 -8.69 19.50 -3.62
CA PRO A 43 -10.15 19.43 -3.47
C PRO A 43 -10.88 19.29 -4.82
N GLY A 44 -12.12 18.78 -4.80
CA GLY A 44 -12.99 18.73 -5.96
C GLY A 44 -12.80 17.51 -6.87
N GLN A 45 -12.28 16.39 -6.33
CA GLN A 45 -12.06 15.15 -7.09
C GLN A 45 -12.95 13.99 -6.63
N ASP A 46 -14.11 14.29 -6.02
CA ASP A 46 -14.99 13.29 -5.41
C ASP A 46 -15.47 12.24 -6.43
N ASP A 47 -15.82 12.65 -7.65
CA ASP A 47 -16.26 11.73 -8.71
C ASP A 47 -15.14 10.78 -9.14
N MET A 48 -13.91 11.29 -9.26
CA MET A 48 -12.75 10.47 -9.62
C MET A 48 -12.42 9.50 -8.49
N CYS A 49 -12.47 9.94 -7.24
CA CYS A 49 -12.29 9.08 -6.08
C CYS A 49 -13.34 7.97 -6.04
N ALA A 50 -14.62 8.30 -6.17
CA ALA A 50 -15.71 7.33 -6.18
C ALA A 50 -15.59 6.29 -7.32
N SER A 51 -15.15 6.72 -8.51
CA SER A 51 -14.90 5.82 -9.63
C SER A 51 -13.69 4.91 -9.37
N THR A 52 -12.63 5.47 -8.78
CA THR A 52 -11.41 4.71 -8.45
C THR A 52 -11.68 3.71 -7.33
N ASP A 53 -12.50 4.06 -6.32
CA ASP A 53 -12.87 3.16 -5.23
C ASP A 53 -13.61 1.92 -5.73
N LYS A 54 -14.52 2.06 -6.69
CA LYS A 54 -15.20 0.91 -7.33
C LYS A 54 -14.20 -0.02 -8.00
N SER A 55 -13.22 0.55 -8.71
CA SER A 55 -12.17 -0.26 -9.35
C SER A 55 -11.25 -0.94 -8.33
N LEU A 56 -10.91 -0.23 -7.24
CA LEU A 56 -10.11 -0.80 -6.15
C LEU A 56 -10.81 -1.96 -5.44
N GLU A 57 -12.12 -1.84 -5.21
CA GLU A 57 -12.94 -2.90 -4.65
C GLU A 57 -13.01 -4.13 -5.58
N GLU A 58 -13.23 -3.91 -6.88
CA GLU A 58 -13.21 -4.98 -7.88
C GLU A 58 -11.86 -5.70 -7.92
N PHE A 59 -10.75 -4.95 -7.94
CA PHE A 59 -9.41 -5.52 -7.93
C PHE A 59 -9.10 -6.28 -6.63
N ALA A 60 -9.51 -5.74 -5.48
CA ALA A 60 -9.34 -6.40 -4.19
C ALA A 60 -10.12 -7.73 -4.12
N ASN A 61 -11.35 -7.76 -4.64
CA ASN A 61 -12.16 -8.99 -4.72
C ASN A 61 -11.53 -10.06 -5.61
N ARG A 62 -10.66 -9.66 -6.55
CA ARG A 62 -9.86 -10.58 -7.38
C ARG A 62 -8.51 -10.94 -6.75
N GLY A 63 -8.22 -10.47 -5.54
CA GLY A 63 -6.96 -10.73 -4.84
C GLY A 63 -5.75 -9.97 -5.43
N LEU A 64 -5.98 -8.91 -6.18
CA LEU A 64 -4.91 -8.13 -6.79
C LEU A 64 -4.34 -7.11 -5.80
N ARG A 65 -3.04 -6.88 -5.86
CA ARG A 65 -2.37 -5.76 -5.15
C ARG A 65 -2.63 -4.46 -5.86
N THR A 66 -3.12 -3.48 -5.11
CA THR A 66 -3.50 -2.18 -5.67
C THR A 66 -2.63 -1.05 -5.13
N LEU A 67 -2.35 -0.09 -6.00
CA LEU A 67 -1.74 1.19 -5.65
C LEU A 67 -2.47 2.30 -6.39
N CYS A 68 -2.71 3.43 -5.72
CA CYS A 68 -3.17 4.65 -6.36
C CYS A 68 -1.99 5.43 -6.93
N ALA A 69 -2.22 6.05 -8.08
CA ALA A 69 -1.28 6.95 -8.72
C ALA A 69 -1.87 8.36 -8.82
N ALA A 70 -1.04 9.36 -8.57
CA ALA A 70 -1.42 10.75 -8.63
C ALA A 70 -0.29 11.61 -9.20
N MET A 71 -0.63 12.80 -9.67
CA MET A 71 0.36 13.74 -10.20
C MET A 71 0.12 15.16 -9.69
N ARG A 72 1.17 15.97 -9.73
CA ARG A 72 1.13 17.41 -9.48
C ARG A 72 2.10 18.12 -10.40
N GLU A 73 1.71 19.27 -10.92
CA GLU A 73 2.64 20.21 -11.55
C GLU A 73 3.27 21.12 -10.49
N LEU A 74 4.58 21.23 -10.49
CA LEU A 74 5.33 22.05 -9.54
C LEU A 74 5.77 23.37 -10.20
N ASP A 75 5.59 24.47 -9.50
CA ASP A 75 6.19 25.74 -9.91
C ASP A 75 7.72 25.62 -9.88
N PRO A 76 8.42 26.04 -10.95
CA PRO A 76 9.87 25.92 -11.03
C PRO A 76 10.64 26.63 -9.92
N LYS A 77 10.12 27.78 -9.41
CA LYS A 77 10.77 28.50 -8.31
C LYS A 77 10.56 27.80 -6.99
N GLN A 78 9.33 27.29 -6.75
CA GLN A 78 9.03 26.47 -5.58
C GLN A 78 9.92 25.22 -5.54
N TYR A 79 10.01 24.50 -6.68
CA TYR A 79 10.87 23.33 -6.76
C TYR A 79 12.34 23.64 -6.49
N GLN A 80 12.88 24.73 -7.05
CA GLN A 80 14.28 25.12 -6.84
C GLN A 80 14.59 25.45 -5.37
N ALA A 81 13.69 26.16 -4.69
CA ALA A 81 13.84 26.46 -3.27
C ALA A 81 13.85 25.18 -2.44
N TRP A 82 12.84 24.33 -2.64
CA TRP A 82 12.71 23.05 -1.97
C TRP A 82 13.92 22.12 -2.24
N ALA A 83 14.38 22.04 -3.48
CA ALA A 83 15.51 21.16 -3.85
C ALA A 83 16.81 21.55 -3.14
N ARG A 84 17.05 22.84 -2.90
CA ARG A 84 18.21 23.32 -2.11
C ARG A 84 18.10 22.87 -0.65
N GLU A 85 16.93 23.00 -0.05
CA GLU A 85 16.69 22.59 1.33
C GLU A 85 16.80 21.07 1.48
N TYR A 86 16.23 20.31 0.54
CA TYR A 86 16.32 18.86 0.51
C TYR A 86 17.76 18.37 0.36
N GLN A 87 18.53 19.00 -0.52
CA GLN A 87 19.96 18.70 -0.67
C GLN A 87 20.73 19.04 0.60
N HIS A 88 20.45 20.16 1.24
CA HIS A 88 21.08 20.54 2.51
C HIS A 88 20.72 19.51 3.62
N ALA A 89 19.47 19.11 3.72
CA ALA A 89 19.04 18.10 4.67
C ALA A 89 19.73 16.73 4.41
N SER A 90 19.96 16.37 3.15
CA SER A 90 20.57 15.09 2.77
C SER A 90 22.03 14.93 3.21
N VAL A 91 22.76 16.02 3.41
CA VAL A 91 24.17 16.01 3.86
C VAL A 91 24.32 16.34 5.36
N THR A 92 23.23 16.67 6.04
CA THR A 92 23.24 16.94 7.49
C THR A 92 23.25 15.63 8.27
N THR A 93 24.04 15.55 9.33
CA THR A 93 24.17 14.33 10.17
C THR A 93 23.09 14.23 11.23
N GLU A 94 22.56 15.35 11.72
CA GLU A 94 21.55 15.38 12.77
C GLU A 94 20.12 15.34 12.18
N ASN A 95 19.33 14.37 12.61
CA ASN A 95 17.90 14.19 12.23
C ASN A 95 17.69 14.19 10.71
N ARG A 96 18.66 13.67 9.96
CA ARG A 96 18.66 13.67 8.50
C ARG A 96 17.37 13.08 7.93
N ASP A 97 17.01 11.90 8.36
CA ASP A 97 15.88 11.15 7.80
C ASP A 97 14.55 11.83 8.14
N GLU A 98 14.38 12.31 9.37
CA GLU A 98 13.19 13.08 9.78
C GLU A 98 13.03 14.36 8.97
N ARG A 99 14.13 15.10 8.73
CA ARG A 99 14.12 16.34 7.94
C ARG A 99 13.78 16.06 6.49
N MET A 100 14.37 15.02 5.91
CA MET A 100 14.08 14.62 4.53
C MET A 100 12.63 14.15 4.37
N GLU A 101 12.10 13.41 5.34
CA GLU A 101 10.69 13.00 5.34
C GLU A 101 9.74 14.19 5.47
N ALA A 102 10.04 15.15 6.33
CA ALA A 102 9.23 16.36 6.50
C ALA A 102 9.19 17.19 5.20
N LEU A 103 10.34 17.39 4.55
CA LEU A 103 10.43 18.11 3.27
C LEU A 103 9.70 17.35 2.15
N ALA A 104 9.80 16.03 2.12
CA ALA A 104 9.04 15.22 1.17
C ALA A 104 7.54 15.37 1.40
N ASP A 105 7.09 15.31 2.65
CA ASP A 105 5.69 15.44 3.05
C ASP A 105 5.10 16.82 2.70
N GLU A 106 5.88 17.87 2.81
CA GLU A 106 5.50 19.23 2.43
C GLU A 106 5.24 19.35 0.92
N LEU A 107 6.06 18.72 0.09
CA LEU A 107 5.93 18.80 -1.36
C LEU A 107 4.83 17.87 -1.90
N GLU A 108 4.62 16.74 -1.26
CA GLU A 108 3.65 15.70 -1.65
C GLU A 108 2.22 16.06 -1.26
N ARG A 109 1.68 17.17 -1.78
CA ARG A 109 0.31 17.67 -1.53
C ARG A 109 -0.33 18.16 -2.82
N ASP A 110 -1.63 18.42 -2.78
CA ASP A 110 -2.42 18.96 -3.87
C ASP A 110 -2.30 18.15 -5.16
N PHE A 111 -2.29 16.83 -5.02
CA PHE A 111 -2.24 15.91 -6.15
C PHE A 111 -3.55 15.85 -6.93
N ILE A 112 -3.43 15.56 -8.21
CA ILE A 112 -4.54 15.16 -9.08
C ILE A 112 -4.48 13.63 -9.17
N LEU A 113 -5.58 12.96 -8.82
CA LEU A 113 -5.71 11.52 -8.91
C LEU A 113 -5.70 11.09 -10.38
N LEU A 114 -4.86 10.12 -10.71
CA LEU A 114 -4.78 9.53 -12.05
C LEU A 114 -5.57 8.21 -12.14
N GLY A 115 -5.79 7.56 -11.00
CA GLY A 115 -6.46 6.28 -10.90
C GLY A 115 -5.66 5.28 -10.08
N ALA A 116 -5.98 4.00 -10.25
CA ALA A 116 -5.32 2.91 -9.55
C ALA A 116 -4.69 1.91 -10.53
N THR A 117 -3.63 1.26 -10.06
CA THR A 117 -3.02 0.10 -10.73
C THR A 117 -3.31 -1.15 -9.93
N ALA A 118 -3.47 -2.27 -10.61
CA ALA A 118 -3.64 -3.58 -10.01
C ALA A 118 -2.57 -4.54 -10.55
N ILE A 119 -1.94 -5.29 -9.67
CA ILE A 119 -0.87 -6.23 -9.99
C ILE A 119 -1.25 -7.60 -9.46
N GLU A 120 -1.17 -8.60 -10.32
CA GLU A 120 -1.32 -9.98 -9.91
C GLU A 120 -0.03 -10.45 -9.22
N ASP A 121 -0.16 -10.88 -7.96
CA ASP A 121 0.95 -11.46 -7.23
C ASP A 121 1.09 -12.92 -7.67
N ARG A 122 2.06 -13.22 -8.52
CA ARG A 122 2.35 -14.58 -8.92
C ARG A 122 3.14 -15.28 -7.84
N LEU A 123 2.62 -16.42 -7.41
CA LEU A 123 3.39 -17.31 -6.56
C LEU A 123 4.64 -17.79 -7.28
N GLN A 124 5.73 -17.92 -6.55
CA GLN A 124 6.91 -18.62 -7.03
C GLN A 124 6.56 -20.08 -7.37
N ASP A 125 7.14 -20.58 -8.45
CA ASP A 125 6.93 -21.98 -8.85
C ASP A 125 7.32 -22.92 -7.72
N GLY A 126 6.48 -23.93 -7.46
CA GLY A 126 6.71 -24.95 -6.44
C GLY A 126 6.25 -24.56 -5.02
N VAL A 127 5.73 -23.35 -4.78
CA VAL A 127 5.25 -22.94 -3.44
C VAL A 127 4.09 -23.79 -2.95
N PRO A 128 3.02 -24.05 -3.72
CA PRO A 128 1.91 -24.89 -3.25
C PRO A 128 2.35 -26.30 -2.91
N GLU A 129 3.18 -26.92 -3.75
CA GLU A 129 3.74 -28.26 -3.56
C GLU A 129 4.61 -28.31 -2.30
N THR A 130 5.48 -27.34 -2.12
CA THR A 130 6.34 -27.24 -0.92
C THR A 130 5.51 -27.12 0.35
N ILE A 131 4.46 -26.30 0.35
CA ILE A 131 3.55 -26.17 1.51
C ILE A 131 2.84 -27.48 1.80
N ALA A 132 2.38 -28.19 0.77
CA ALA A 132 1.75 -29.49 0.93
C ALA A 132 2.73 -30.53 1.51
N ASP A 133 3.99 -30.53 1.07
CA ASP A 133 5.04 -31.43 1.57
C ASP A 133 5.39 -31.13 3.03
N LEU A 134 5.53 -29.84 3.40
CA LEU A 134 5.79 -29.43 4.77
C LEU A 134 4.64 -29.83 5.71
N LYS A 135 3.39 -29.68 5.27
CA LYS A 135 2.22 -30.16 6.04
C LYS A 135 2.22 -31.67 6.22
N ARG A 136 2.56 -32.44 5.18
CA ARG A 136 2.69 -33.89 5.29
C ARG A 136 3.80 -34.33 6.25
N ALA A 137 4.86 -33.52 6.35
CA ALA A 137 5.93 -33.69 7.32
C ALA A 137 5.54 -33.29 8.76
N GLY A 138 4.30 -32.85 9.00
CA GLY A 138 3.83 -32.42 10.31
C GLY A 138 4.30 -31.01 10.72
N ILE A 139 4.78 -30.21 9.77
CA ILE A 139 5.23 -28.83 10.04
C ILE A 139 4.04 -27.88 9.97
N ASN A 140 3.82 -27.14 11.05
CA ASN A 140 2.81 -26.08 11.08
C ASN A 140 3.33 -24.82 10.39
N ILE A 141 2.53 -24.28 9.47
CA ILE A 141 2.88 -23.11 8.68
C ILE A 141 1.98 -21.95 9.07
N TRP A 142 2.57 -20.80 9.34
CA TRP A 142 1.89 -19.57 9.68
C TRP A 142 2.23 -18.52 8.67
N VAL A 143 1.25 -17.69 8.29
CA VAL A 143 1.45 -16.52 7.42
C VAL A 143 1.14 -15.26 8.23
N ALA A 144 2.12 -14.35 8.32
CA ALA A 144 1.92 -13.01 8.85
C ALA A 144 1.97 -12.02 7.67
N THR A 145 0.90 -11.27 7.46
CA THR A 145 0.80 -10.29 6.37
C THR A 145 0.11 -9.02 6.84
N GLY A 146 0.45 -7.90 6.23
CA GLY A 146 -0.26 -6.63 6.38
C GLY A 146 -1.32 -6.39 5.30
N ASP A 147 -1.59 -7.39 4.44
CA ASP A 147 -2.57 -7.29 3.36
C ASP A 147 -4.01 -7.26 3.90
N LYS A 148 -4.94 -6.82 3.06
CA LYS A 148 -6.38 -6.89 3.36
C LYS A 148 -6.81 -8.34 3.55
N LEU A 149 -7.84 -8.58 4.39
CA LEU A 149 -8.35 -9.91 4.72
C LEU A 149 -8.67 -10.75 3.48
N GLU A 150 -9.33 -10.15 2.50
CA GLU A 150 -9.75 -10.81 1.26
C GLU A 150 -8.53 -11.29 0.46
N THR A 151 -7.50 -10.47 0.39
CA THR A 151 -6.21 -10.80 -0.26
C THR A 151 -5.50 -11.93 0.48
N ALA A 152 -5.45 -11.87 1.82
CA ALA A 152 -4.83 -12.91 2.63
C ALA A 152 -5.53 -14.26 2.47
N ILE A 153 -6.86 -14.30 2.42
CA ILE A 153 -7.66 -15.49 2.16
C ILE A 153 -7.37 -16.05 0.75
N ALA A 154 -7.36 -15.19 -0.27
CA ALA A 154 -7.07 -15.60 -1.65
C ALA A 154 -5.67 -16.22 -1.78
N ILE A 155 -4.67 -15.61 -1.15
CA ILE A 155 -3.31 -16.16 -1.08
C ILE A 155 -3.30 -17.49 -0.33
N GLY A 156 -4.03 -17.60 0.78
CA GLY A 156 -4.15 -18.85 1.54
C GLY A 156 -4.65 -20.04 0.70
N TYR A 157 -5.64 -19.80 -0.15
CA TYR A 157 -6.13 -20.84 -1.09
C TYR A 157 -5.13 -21.12 -2.21
N SER A 158 -4.58 -20.09 -2.85
CA SER A 158 -3.66 -20.26 -3.99
C SER A 158 -2.35 -20.95 -3.59
N THR A 159 -1.92 -20.81 -2.35
CA THR A 159 -0.73 -21.48 -1.78
C THR A 159 -1.01 -22.87 -1.19
N MET A 160 -2.24 -23.37 -1.25
CA MET A 160 -2.64 -24.62 -0.58
C MET A 160 -2.46 -24.59 0.95
N LEU A 161 -2.32 -23.40 1.53
CA LEU A 161 -2.33 -23.22 2.98
C LEU A 161 -3.75 -23.45 3.53
N ILE A 162 -4.76 -22.98 2.81
CA ILE A 162 -6.17 -23.27 3.06
C ILE A 162 -6.64 -24.20 1.94
N ALA A 163 -7.08 -25.41 2.30
CA ALA A 163 -7.67 -26.33 1.36
C ALA A 163 -9.20 -26.16 1.30
N PRO A 164 -9.85 -26.49 0.16
CA PRO A 164 -11.29 -26.30 -0.01
C PRO A 164 -12.16 -27.07 0.98
N ASP A 165 -11.64 -28.14 1.56
CA ASP A 165 -12.27 -29.00 2.56
C ASP A 165 -12.03 -28.54 4.01
N MET A 166 -11.21 -27.50 4.20
CA MET A 166 -10.95 -26.93 5.53
C MET A 166 -12.08 -26.00 5.97
N ASN A 167 -12.42 -26.09 7.25
CA ASN A 167 -13.33 -25.12 7.88
C ASN A 167 -12.59 -23.81 8.16
N LEU A 168 -12.93 -22.75 7.43
CA LEU A 168 -12.31 -21.43 7.58
C LEU A 168 -12.98 -20.65 8.70
N ILE A 169 -12.22 -20.30 9.73
CA ILE A 169 -12.66 -19.45 10.82
C ILE A 169 -12.03 -18.07 10.63
N VAL A 170 -12.86 -17.05 10.44
CA VAL A 170 -12.42 -15.66 10.32
C VAL A 170 -12.64 -14.95 11.65
N VAL A 171 -11.52 -14.57 12.31
CA VAL A 171 -11.56 -13.79 13.55
C VAL A 171 -11.19 -12.36 13.22
N ARG A 172 -12.11 -11.43 13.47
CA ARG A 172 -11.90 -9.99 13.28
C ARG A 172 -11.58 -9.33 14.61
N GLY A 173 -10.72 -8.30 14.58
CA GLY A 173 -10.41 -7.51 15.78
C GLY A 173 -11.67 -6.87 16.36
N GLY A 174 -11.70 -6.72 17.69
CA GLY A 174 -12.74 -6.06 18.46
C GLY A 174 -12.22 -5.71 19.85
N GLU A 175 -12.88 -4.83 20.57
CA GLU A 175 -12.50 -4.45 21.92
C GLU A 175 -12.56 -5.68 22.86
N TYR A 176 -11.55 -5.81 23.73
CA TYR A 176 -11.48 -6.88 24.72
C TYR A 176 -12.73 -6.87 25.61
N GLY A 177 -13.35 -8.03 25.80
CA GLY A 177 -14.58 -8.17 26.60
C GLY A 177 -15.90 -7.89 25.84
N SER A 178 -15.84 -7.44 24.59
CA SER A 178 -17.03 -7.31 23.73
C SER A 178 -17.43 -8.66 23.10
N LYS A 179 -18.68 -8.77 22.62
CA LYS A 179 -19.14 -9.94 21.84
C LYS A 179 -18.37 -10.15 20.53
N HIS A 180 -17.62 -9.13 20.11
CA HIS A 180 -16.81 -9.12 18.90
C HIS A 180 -15.29 -9.21 19.20
N SER A 181 -14.91 -9.43 20.47
CA SER A 181 -13.50 -9.62 20.79
C SER A 181 -12.96 -10.88 20.12
N ALA A 182 -11.69 -10.87 19.76
CA ALA A 182 -11.04 -12.04 19.17
C ALA A 182 -11.15 -13.27 20.07
N TYR A 183 -11.07 -13.09 21.38
CA TYR A 183 -11.23 -14.13 22.38
C TYR A 183 -12.61 -14.82 22.30
N THR A 184 -13.69 -14.03 22.33
CA THR A 184 -15.06 -14.55 22.25
C THR A 184 -15.33 -15.29 20.93
N GLN A 185 -14.79 -14.76 19.81
CA GLN A 185 -14.93 -15.40 18.51
C GLN A 185 -14.18 -16.75 18.45
N LEU A 186 -13.00 -16.84 19.06
CA LEU A 186 -12.24 -18.10 19.16
C LEU A 186 -12.95 -19.13 20.06
N GLU A 187 -13.46 -18.72 21.22
CA GLU A 187 -14.27 -19.60 22.09
C GLU A 187 -15.46 -20.19 21.32
N MET A 188 -16.25 -19.34 20.65
CA MET A 188 -17.39 -19.78 19.84
C MET A 188 -17.01 -20.72 18.68
N ALA A 189 -15.78 -20.59 18.16
CA ALA A 189 -15.28 -21.43 17.09
C ALA A 189 -14.77 -22.79 17.60
N MET A 190 -14.30 -22.86 18.83
CA MET A 190 -13.82 -24.12 19.46
C MET A 190 -14.97 -25.00 19.95
N ASP A 191 -16.14 -24.41 20.21
CA ASP A 191 -17.35 -25.13 20.66
C ASP A 191 -18.16 -25.74 19.51
N ARG A 192 -17.69 -25.62 18.26
CA ARG A 192 -18.30 -26.19 17.04
C ARG A 192 -17.52 -27.38 16.50
#